data_67c775a1b24586543ad57dcf95fd162b
#
_entry.id   67c775a1b24586543ad57dcf95fd162b
#
_cell.length_a   1.000
_cell.length_b   1.000
_cell.length_c   1.000
_cell.angle_alpha   90.00
_cell.angle_beta   90.00
_cell.angle_gamma   90.00
#
_symmetry.space_group_name_H-M   'P 1'
#
loop_
_entity.id
_entity.type
_entity.pdbx_description
1 polymer ?
#
loop_
_entity_poly.entity_id
_entity_poly.type
_entity_poly.pdbx_seq_one_letter_code
_entity_poly.pdbx_strand_id
1 'polypeptide(L)'
;MAIAHSPDVHAARRPLCGVLPIVHLPFDAADRIDEADLRHEVDWIFSVGADGLGTGMVSEIVRLSADERARLTERLVEFTAGRGSVFVSVGAESGSVARAHAVAAEQAGCDAVMAVPPMTVRLPANAVVDYFRGIAESVSLPLVVQDASGYVGQPILHAACVELLDRYGPEKILFKPEASPLGPNLSALRDATGGRATIFEGSGGILLVDAYRRGIAGTMPGVDLLDGVVALWRALSAGDEEATYAISLPISAIVALQMQAGLDGFLAIEKYLLVKRGLFRSARRREPVGWSLDDETAREVDRLFDRLAEAIATPCATRS
;
A
#
# COMPACT_ATOMS: atom_id res chain seq x y z
N MET A 1 10.51 -42.72 -19.05
CA MET A 1 10.04 -41.35 -19.19
C MET A 1 10.19 -40.73 -17.81
N ALA A 2 11.23 -39.93 -17.58
CA ALA A 2 11.57 -39.34 -16.29
C ALA A 2 10.64 -38.14 -16.06
N ILE A 3 9.92 -38.12 -14.97
CA ILE A 3 9.10 -37.00 -14.50
C ILE A 3 10.10 -35.94 -14.03
N ALA A 4 10.18 -34.84 -14.78
CA ALA A 4 10.95 -33.67 -14.35
C ALA A 4 10.39 -33.15 -13.03
N HIS A 5 11.19 -33.16 -11.98
CA HIS A 5 10.91 -32.48 -10.73
C HIS A 5 10.82 -30.99 -11.02
N SER A 6 9.66 -30.38 -10.76
CA SER A 6 9.52 -28.93 -10.67
C SER A 6 10.50 -28.41 -9.61
N PRO A 7 11.18 -27.28 -9.84
CA PRO A 7 12.05 -26.70 -8.83
C PRO A 7 11.22 -26.29 -7.61
N ASP A 8 11.77 -26.55 -6.42
CA ASP A 8 11.20 -26.16 -5.12
C ASP A 8 10.81 -24.67 -5.11
N VAL A 9 9.52 -24.38 -5.18
CA VAL A 9 8.93 -23.02 -5.14
C VAL A 9 8.86 -22.47 -3.72
N HIS A 10 9.51 -23.10 -2.76
CA HIS A 10 9.61 -22.63 -1.36
C HIS A 10 10.94 -21.92 -1.08
N ALA A 11 11.33 -20.94 -1.89
CA ALA A 11 12.21 -19.91 -1.39
C ALA A 11 11.54 -19.28 -0.16
N ALA A 12 12.26 -19.15 0.96
CA ALA A 12 11.71 -18.59 2.19
C ALA A 12 11.07 -17.23 1.91
N ARG A 13 9.77 -17.11 2.15
CA ARG A 13 9.01 -15.89 1.91
C ARG A 13 9.57 -14.75 2.73
N ARG A 14 9.58 -13.56 2.17
CA ARG A 14 10.05 -12.36 2.87
C ARG A 14 8.94 -11.82 3.76
N PRO A 15 9.21 -11.55 5.05
CA PRO A 15 8.24 -10.92 5.92
C PRO A 15 7.93 -9.50 5.45
N LEU A 16 6.68 -9.08 5.55
CA LEU A 16 6.30 -7.69 5.31
C LEU A 16 6.73 -6.84 6.51
N CYS A 17 7.56 -5.83 6.28
CA CYS A 17 7.96 -4.84 7.28
C CYS A 17 8.55 -3.60 6.59
N GLY A 18 8.70 -2.50 7.33
CA GLY A 18 9.34 -1.28 6.82
C GLY A 18 8.45 -0.49 5.84
N VAL A 19 9.03 0.01 4.78
CA VAL A 19 8.34 0.86 3.78
C VAL A 19 7.97 0.04 2.55
N LEU A 20 6.66 -0.15 2.34
CA LEU A 20 6.06 -1.03 1.36
C LEU A 20 5.08 -0.26 0.45
N PRO A 21 5.56 0.54 -0.53
CA PRO A 21 4.69 1.40 -1.31
C PRO A 21 3.65 0.63 -2.13
N ILE A 22 2.53 1.30 -2.37
CA ILE A 22 1.49 0.89 -3.29
C ILE A 22 1.79 1.49 -4.66
N VAL A 23 2.08 0.64 -5.64
CA VAL A 23 2.39 1.08 -7.01
C VAL A 23 1.22 1.78 -7.67
N HIS A 24 1.52 2.76 -8.51
CA HIS A 24 0.55 3.39 -9.40
C HIS A 24 0.54 2.70 -10.76
N LEU A 25 -0.55 2.82 -11.49
CA LEU A 25 -0.60 2.25 -12.83
C LEU A 25 -0.49 3.35 -13.88
N PRO A 26 0.61 3.35 -14.65
CA PRO A 26 0.71 4.18 -15.84
C PRO A 26 -0.18 3.59 -16.95
N PHE A 27 -0.92 4.47 -17.64
CA PHE A 27 -1.74 4.06 -18.80
C PHE A 27 -1.28 4.77 -20.07
N ASP A 28 -1.21 4.01 -21.16
CA ASP A 28 -0.88 4.51 -22.49
C ASP A 28 -2.10 5.21 -23.16
N ALA A 29 -1.92 5.73 -24.37
CA ALA A 29 -2.98 6.40 -25.12
C ALA A 29 -4.14 5.48 -25.52
N ALA A 30 -3.92 4.16 -25.48
CA ALA A 30 -4.95 3.14 -25.77
C ALA A 30 -5.57 2.57 -24.49
N ASP A 31 -5.37 3.24 -23.33
CA ASP A 31 -5.88 2.85 -22.02
C ASP A 31 -5.37 1.48 -21.51
N ARG A 32 -4.20 1.06 -21.97
CA ARG A 32 -3.52 -0.16 -21.51
C ARG A 32 -2.46 0.21 -20.48
N ILE A 33 -2.16 -0.71 -19.55
CA ILE A 33 -1.04 -0.54 -18.62
C ILE A 33 0.27 -0.41 -19.44
N ASP A 34 1.00 0.68 -19.22
CA ASP A 34 2.31 0.92 -19.81
C ASP A 34 3.39 0.18 -19.02
N GLU A 35 3.78 -1.00 -19.49
CA GLU A 35 4.74 -1.85 -18.79
C GLU A 35 6.15 -1.23 -18.69
N ALA A 36 6.51 -0.29 -19.58
CA ALA A 36 7.81 0.37 -19.53
C ALA A 36 7.87 1.38 -18.37
N ASP A 37 6.84 2.22 -18.22
CA ASP A 37 6.73 3.15 -17.10
C ASP A 37 6.53 2.40 -15.78
N LEU A 38 5.75 1.29 -15.76
CA LEU A 38 5.60 0.44 -14.58
C LEU A 38 6.93 -0.17 -14.12
N ARG A 39 7.75 -0.67 -15.06
CA ARG A 39 9.08 -1.17 -14.73
C ARG A 39 9.98 -0.07 -14.17
N HIS A 40 9.92 1.11 -14.77
CA HIS A 40 10.68 2.28 -14.30
C HIS A 40 10.28 2.67 -12.87
N GLU A 41 8.97 2.68 -12.57
CA GLU A 41 8.49 2.91 -11.21
C GLU A 41 9.02 1.87 -10.21
N VAL A 42 8.94 0.57 -10.56
CA VAL A 42 9.46 -0.52 -9.72
C VAL A 42 10.96 -0.39 -9.48
N ASP A 43 11.73 -0.06 -10.51
CA ASP A 43 13.17 0.12 -10.39
C ASP A 43 13.50 1.32 -9.48
N TRP A 44 12.75 2.42 -9.60
CA TRP A 44 12.92 3.58 -8.74
C TRP A 44 12.55 3.27 -7.28
N ILE A 45 11.46 2.55 -7.02
CA ILE A 45 11.03 2.11 -5.67
C ILE A 45 12.20 1.48 -4.91
N PHE A 46 12.90 0.53 -5.53
CA PHE A 46 14.03 -0.12 -4.85
C PHE A 46 15.28 0.75 -4.81
N SER A 47 15.47 1.67 -5.76
CA SER A 47 16.61 2.60 -5.75
C SER A 47 16.58 3.57 -4.58
N VAL A 48 15.40 3.96 -4.10
CA VAL A 48 15.23 4.84 -2.93
C VAL A 48 15.26 4.08 -1.60
N GLY A 49 15.22 2.75 -1.65
CA GLY A 49 15.40 1.88 -0.49
C GLY A 49 14.12 1.43 0.19
N ALA A 50 13.06 1.18 -0.58
CA ALA A 50 11.87 0.49 -0.10
C ALA A 50 12.15 -1.00 0.18
N ASP A 51 11.40 -1.60 1.11
CA ASP A 51 11.56 -2.99 1.55
C ASP A 51 10.73 -3.98 0.70
N GLY A 52 9.80 -3.48 -0.07
CA GLY A 52 8.93 -4.23 -0.96
C GLY A 52 7.99 -3.31 -1.71
N LEU A 53 6.97 -3.86 -2.32
CA LEU A 53 5.92 -3.12 -3.00
C LEU A 53 4.62 -3.93 -3.07
N GLY A 54 3.53 -3.25 -3.37
CA GLY A 54 2.27 -3.95 -3.58
C GLY A 54 1.23 -3.14 -4.36
N THR A 55 0.04 -3.73 -4.51
CA THR A 55 -1.12 -3.05 -5.11
C THR A 55 -2.17 -2.71 -4.07
N GLY A 56 -2.88 -1.61 -4.29
CA GLY A 56 -3.98 -1.15 -3.45
C GLY A 56 -4.94 -0.25 -4.23
N MET A 57 -5.66 0.61 -3.52
CA MET A 57 -6.68 1.48 -4.15
C MET A 57 -6.06 2.46 -5.14
N VAL A 58 -4.90 3.04 -4.84
CA VAL A 58 -4.19 3.97 -5.74
C VAL A 58 -3.57 3.27 -6.96
N SER A 59 -3.50 1.94 -6.97
CA SER A 59 -3.22 1.17 -8.19
C SER A 59 -4.45 1.04 -9.11
N GLU A 60 -5.56 1.72 -8.84
CA GLU A 60 -6.81 1.65 -9.60
C GLU A 60 -7.32 0.21 -9.83
N ILE A 61 -7.00 -0.72 -8.92
CA ILE A 61 -7.28 -2.16 -9.10
C ILE A 61 -8.75 -2.50 -9.30
N VAL A 62 -9.65 -1.68 -8.75
CA VAL A 62 -11.11 -1.86 -8.92
C VAL A 62 -11.58 -1.48 -10.33
N ARG A 63 -10.72 -0.83 -11.13
CA ARG A 63 -10.96 -0.46 -12.53
C ARG A 63 -10.30 -1.42 -13.52
N LEU A 64 -9.64 -2.48 -13.02
CA LEU A 64 -8.98 -3.49 -13.85
C LEU A 64 -9.88 -4.70 -14.05
N SER A 65 -9.81 -5.30 -15.24
CA SER A 65 -10.35 -6.64 -15.47
C SER A 65 -9.57 -7.70 -14.67
N ALA A 66 -10.15 -8.90 -14.53
CA ALA A 66 -9.46 -10.01 -13.87
C ALA A 66 -8.13 -10.38 -14.55
N ASP A 67 -8.11 -10.36 -15.89
CA ASP A 67 -6.92 -10.69 -16.67
C ASP A 67 -5.83 -9.63 -16.49
N GLU A 68 -6.20 -8.34 -16.46
CA GLU A 68 -5.25 -7.25 -16.18
C GLU A 68 -4.67 -7.36 -14.76
N ARG A 69 -5.49 -7.70 -13.77
CA ARG A 69 -4.99 -7.92 -12.40
C ARG A 69 -4.02 -9.08 -12.31
N ALA A 70 -4.31 -10.21 -12.99
CA ALA A 70 -3.41 -11.35 -13.03
C ALA A 70 -2.08 -10.98 -13.70
N ARG A 71 -2.14 -10.36 -14.90
CA ARG A 71 -0.95 -9.90 -15.62
C ARG A 71 -0.13 -8.88 -14.84
N LEU A 72 -0.78 -7.91 -14.18
CA LEU A 72 -0.09 -6.95 -13.31
C LEU A 72 0.67 -7.66 -12.19
N THR A 73 0.04 -8.65 -11.53
CA THR A 73 0.67 -9.44 -10.47
C THR A 73 1.94 -10.14 -10.97
N GLU A 74 1.87 -10.81 -12.12
CA GLU A 74 3.02 -11.46 -12.75
C GLU A 74 4.14 -10.45 -13.06
N ARG A 75 3.80 -9.29 -13.62
CA ARG A 75 4.78 -8.23 -13.92
C ARG A 75 5.43 -7.64 -12.68
N LEU A 76 4.68 -7.43 -11.60
CA LEU A 76 5.26 -6.92 -10.36
C LEU A 76 6.26 -7.91 -9.75
N VAL A 77 5.96 -9.21 -9.74
CA VAL A 77 6.91 -10.24 -9.30
C VAL A 77 8.14 -10.29 -10.19
N GLU A 78 7.95 -10.30 -11.53
CA GLU A 78 9.03 -10.27 -12.50
C GLU A 78 9.93 -9.04 -12.32
N PHE A 79 9.33 -7.84 -12.26
CA PHE A 79 10.08 -6.58 -12.19
C PHE A 79 10.75 -6.38 -10.84
N THR A 80 10.15 -6.86 -9.75
CA THR A 80 10.78 -6.87 -8.42
C THR A 80 12.05 -7.73 -8.42
N ALA A 81 12.07 -8.83 -9.17
CA ALA A 81 13.23 -9.69 -9.33
C ALA A 81 13.90 -10.08 -7.99
N GLY A 82 13.10 -10.31 -6.95
CA GLY A 82 13.56 -10.69 -5.63
C GLY A 82 14.25 -9.58 -4.81
N ARG A 83 14.17 -8.30 -5.22
CA ARG A 83 14.76 -7.16 -4.48
C ARG A 83 14.03 -6.84 -3.16
N GLY A 84 12.75 -7.16 -3.06
CA GLY A 84 11.92 -6.93 -1.88
C GLY A 84 10.69 -7.84 -1.88
N SER A 85 9.81 -7.68 -0.88
CA SER A 85 8.55 -8.41 -0.81
C SER A 85 7.52 -7.87 -1.82
N VAL A 86 6.69 -8.76 -2.36
CA VAL A 86 5.57 -8.40 -3.26
C VAL A 86 4.26 -8.83 -2.62
N PHE A 87 3.32 -7.89 -2.46
CA PHE A 87 1.96 -8.19 -2.03
C PHE A 87 0.94 -7.56 -2.97
N VAL A 88 -0.19 -8.22 -3.16
CA VAL A 88 -1.23 -7.70 -4.07
C VAL A 88 -2.61 -7.70 -3.42
N SER A 89 -3.40 -6.70 -3.76
CA SER A 89 -4.79 -6.61 -3.32
C SER A 89 -5.65 -7.60 -4.08
N VAL A 90 -6.31 -8.49 -3.33
CA VAL A 90 -7.18 -9.56 -3.85
C VAL A 90 -8.64 -9.34 -3.52
N GLY A 91 -8.97 -8.30 -2.75
CA GLY A 91 -10.35 -7.97 -2.39
C GLY A 91 -11.26 -7.84 -3.61
N ALA A 92 -12.51 -8.31 -3.46
CA ALA A 92 -13.55 -8.26 -4.48
C ALA A 92 -14.94 -8.28 -3.83
N GLU A 93 -15.98 -7.91 -4.59
CA GLU A 93 -17.38 -7.93 -4.12
C GLU A 93 -17.91 -9.35 -3.85
N SER A 94 -17.22 -10.37 -4.35
CA SER A 94 -17.56 -11.78 -4.15
C SER A 94 -16.39 -12.53 -3.52
N GLY A 95 -16.63 -13.30 -2.45
CA GLY A 95 -15.62 -14.15 -1.82
C GLY A 95 -15.02 -15.19 -2.78
N SER A 96 -15.76 -15.66 -3.79
CA SER A 96 -15.22 -16.58 -4.79
C SER A 96 -14.21 -15.90 -5.71
N VAL A 97 -14.47 -14.66 -6.12
CA VAL A 97 -13.54 -13.86 -6.93
C VAL A 97 -12.30 -13.48 -6.13
N ALA A 98 -12.47 -13.06 -4.87
CA ALA A 98 -11.35 -12.75 -3.98
C ALA A 98 -10.41 -13.95 -3.77
N ARG A 99 -10.97 -15.15 -3.57
CA ARG A 99 -10.18 -16.40 -3.48
C ARG A 99 -9.46 -16.72 -4.79
N ALA A 100 -10.12 -16.55 -5.94
CA ALA A 100 -9.47 -16.75 -7.24
C ALA A 100 -8.27 -15.83 -7.45
N HIS A 101 -8.40 -14.54 -7.07
CA HIS A 101 -7.28 -13.59 -7.10
C HIS A 101 -6.17 -13.99 -6.12
N ALA A 102 -6.50 -14.48 -4.92
CA ALA A 102 -5.51 -14.93 -3.95
C ALA A 102 -4.69 -16.12 -4.47
N VAL A 103 -5.37 -17.12 -5.06
CA VAL A 103 -4.72 -18.28 -5.66
C VAL A 103 -3.81 -17.87 -6.83
N ALA A 104 -4.27 -16.96 -7.69
CA ALA A 104 -3.44 -16.43 -8.78
C ALA A 104 -2.21 -15.68 -8.24
N ALA A 105 -2.34 -14.91 -7.16
CA ALA A 105 -1.22 -14.21 -6.53
C ALA A 105 -0.18 -15.19 -5.95
N GLU A 106 -0.63 -16.27 -5.30
CA GLU A 106 0.27 -17.31 -4.80
C GLU A 106 1.00 -18.03 -5.94
N GLN A 107 0.29 -18.36 -7.02
CA GLN A 107 0.88 -19.00 -8.20
C GLN A 107 1.89 -18.10 -8.92
N ALA A 108 1.67 -16.78 -8.92
CA ALA A 108 2.60 -15.81 -9.47
C ALA A 108 3.86 -15.60 -8.61
N GLY A 109 3.87 -16.06 -7.35
CA GLY A 109 5.02 -15.98 -6.45
C GLY A 109 5.02 -14.73 -5.56
N CYS A 110 3.85 -14.17 -5.23
CA CYS A 110 3.74 -13.10 -4.24
C CYS A 110 4.11 -13.60 -2.84
N ASP A 111 4.57 -12.68 -1.97
CA ASP A 111 4.90 -12.96 -0.57
C ASP A 111 3.69 -12.84 0.36
N ALA A 112 2.70 -12.03 0.00
CA ALA A 112 1.47 -11.85 0.76
C ALA A 112 0.30 -11.42 -0.14
N VAL A 113 -0.91 -11.46 0.41
CA VAL A 113 -2.10 -10.86 -0.20
C VAL A 113 -2.72 -9.83 0.75
N MET A 114 -3.40 -8.84 0.20
CA MET A 114 -4.15 -7.83 0.96
C MET A 114 -5.60 -7.82 0.49
N ALA A 115 -6.56 -7.61 1.37
CA ALA A 115 -7.95 -7.53 0.98
C ALA A 115 -8.72 -6.50 1.81
N VAL A 116 -9.56 -5.71 1.13
CA VAL A 116 -10.70 -5.00 1.72
C VAL A 116 -11.94 -5.90 1.66
N PRO A 117 -12.90 -5.76 2.59
CA PRO A 117 -14.19 -6.44 2.46
C PRO A 117 -14.98 -5.87 1.27
N PRO A 118 -16.04 -6.54 0.81
CA PRO A 118 -16.97 -5.99 -0.18
C PRO A 118 -17.40 -4.56 0.14
N MET A 119 -17.37 -3.68 -0.87
CA MET A 119 -17.55 -2.23 -0.69
C MET A 119 -18.97 -1.77 -0.99
N THR A 120 -19.71 -2.50 -1.83
CA THR A 120 -21.06 -2.11 -2.29
C THR A 120 -22.18 -2.58 -1.36
N VAL A 121 -21.89 -3.52 -0.45
CA VAL A 121 -22.86 -4.06 0.51
C VAL A 121 -22.32 -3.95 1.94
N ARG A 122 -23.20 -3.65 2.88
CA ARG A 122 -22.86 -3.74 4.30
C ARG A 122 -23.03 -5.18 4.79
N LEU A 123 -21.94 -5.75 5.30
CA LEU A 123 -21.92 -7.08 5.85
C LEU A 123 -22.03 -7.07 7.38
N PRO A 124 -22.76 -7.98 8.01
CA PRO A 124 -22.67 -8.21 9.45
C PRO A 124 -21.27 -8.76 9.81
N ALA A 125 -20.85 -8.57 11.06
CA ALA A 125 -19.49 -8.89 11.51
C ALA A 125 -19.05 -10.33 11.20
N ASN A 126 -19.94 -11.29 11.40
CA ASN A 126 -19.66 -12.72 11.10
C ASN A 126 -19.41 -12.95 9.59
N ALA A 127 -20.13 -12.26 8.70
CA ALA A 127 -19.92 -12.37 7.26
C ALA A 127 -18.59 -11.70 6.82
N VAL A 128 -18.16 -10.64 7.52
CA VAL A 128 -16.82 -10.06 7.31
C VAL A 128 -15.73 -11.07 7.69
N VAL A 129 -15.86 -11.73 8.85
CA VAL A 129 -14.93 -12.81 9.29
C VAL A 129 -14.93 -13.95 8.28
N ASP A 130 -16.11 -14.43 7.85
CA ASP A 130 -16.24 -15.51 6.87
C ASP A 130 -15.59 -15.16 5.52
N TYR A 131 -15.69 -13.90 5.09
CA TYR A 131 -15.04 -13.43 3.87
C TYR A 131 -13.51 -13.54 3.97
N PHE A 132 -12.90 -13.01 5.02
CA PHE A 132 -11.44 -13.07 5.23
C PHE A 132 -10.96 -14.50 5.51
N ARG A 133 -11.76 -15.29 6.24
CA ARG A 133 -11.49 -16.71 6.45
C ARG A 133 -11.38 -17.45 5.13
N GLY A 134 -12.35 -17.24 4.22
CA GLY A 134 -12.33 -17.89 2.91
C GLY A 134 -11.07 -17.55 2.10
N ILE A 135 -10.55 -16.31 2.18
CA ILE A 135 -9.29 -15.93 1.54
C ILE A 135 -8.12 -16.61 2.25
N ALA A 136 -8.03 -16.50 3.58
CA ALA A 136 -6.93 -17.05 4.36
C ALA A 136 -6.77 -18.58 4.19
N GLU A 137 -7.89 -19.31 4.04
CA GLU A 137 -7.91 -20.76 3.83
C GLU A 137 -7.63 -21.17 2.38
N SER A 138 -7.74 -20.26 1.41
CA SER A 138 -7.51 -20.57 -0.01
C SER A 138 -6.04 -20.56 -0.43
N VAL A 139 -5.16 -19.95 0.35
CA VAL A 139 -3.73 -19.82 0.08
C VAL A 139 -2.89 -20.00 1.33
N SER A 140 -1.62 -20.33 1.17
CA SER A 140 -0.65 -20.37 2.28
C SER A 140 -0.05 -19.00 2.60
N LEU A 141 -0.25 -17.99 1.74
CA LEU A 141 0.25 -16.63 1.91
C LEU A 141 -0.33 -15.93 3.14
N PRO A 142 0.45 -15.06 3.83
CA PRO A 142 -0.10 -14.10 4.78
C PRO A 142 -1.19 -13.22 4.13
N LEU A 143 -2.19 -12.86 4.93
CA LEU A 143 -3.28 -11.99 4.52
C LEU A 143 -3.24 -10.70 5.33
N VAL A 144 -3.09 -9.57 4.65
CA VAL A 144 -3.28 -8.24 5.23
C VAL A 144 -4.77 -7.88 5.17
N VAL A 145 -5.42 -7.85 6.32
CA VAL A 145 -6.81 -7.39 6.48
C VAL A 145 -6.81 -5.87 6.46
N GLN A 146 -7.33 -5.29 5.38
CA GLN A 146 -7.37 -3.83 5.19
C GLN A 146 -8.76 -3.29 5.53
N ASP A 147 -8.82 -2.38 6.49
CA ASP A 147 -9.98 -1.54 6.75
C ASP A 147 -9.81 -0.20 6.02
N ALA A 148 -10.44 -0.06 4.87
CA ALA A 148 -10.39 1.15 4.05
C ALA A 148 -11.54 2.13 4.35
N SER A 149 -12.25 1.96 5.46
CA SER A 149 -13.49 2.72 5.76
C SER A 149 -13.29 4.21 5.99
N GLY A 150 -12.05 4.67 6.10
CA GLY A 150 -11.75 6.09 6.07
C GLY A 150 -12.10 6.78 4.75
N TYR A 151 -12.24 6.02 3.66
CA TYR A 151 -12.55 6.53 2.31
C TYR A 151 -13.46 5.62 1.48
N VAL A 152 -13.60 4.33 1.78
CA VAL A 152 -14.48 3.40 1.05
C VAL A 152 -14.90 2.20 1.91
N GLY A 153 -16.12 1.69 1.66
CA GLY A 153 -16.63 0.48 2.33
C GLY A 153 -17.15 0.72 3.75
N GLN A 154 -16.88 -0.25 4.63
CA GLN A 154 -17.37 -0.22 6.01
C GLN A 154 -16.24 -0.54 7.00
N PRO A 155 -16.33 -0.04 8.26
CA PRO A 155 -15.36 -0.36 9.30
C PRO A 155 -15.35 -1.86 9.64
N ILE A 156 -14.15 -2.38 9.92
CA ILE A 156 -13.97 -3.73 10.45
C ILE A 156 -13.89 -3.64 11.98
N LEU A 157 -14.79 -4.34 12.67
CA LEU A 157 -14.78 -4.34 14.12
C LEU A 157 -13.51 -5.03 14.66
N HIS A 158 -12.90 -4.47 15.70
CA HIS A 158 -11.71 -5.06 16.33
C HIS A 158 -11.96 -6.50 16.80
N ALA A 159 -13.20 -6.84 17.24
CA ALA A 159 -13.56 -8.21 17.59
C ALA A 159 -13.38 -9.20 16.42
N ALA A 160 -13.69 -8.79 15.18
CA ALA A 160 -13.46 -9.59 13.99
C ALA A 160 -11.96 -9.77 13.70
N CYS A 161 -11.16 -8.72 13.92
CA CYS A 161 -9.70 -8.79 13.80
C CYS A 161 -9.09 -9.75 14.83
N VAL A 162 -9.56 -9.68 16.09
CA VAL A 162 -9.14 -10.59 17.17
C VAL A 162 -9.48 -12.04 16.83
N GLU A 163 -10.72 -12.31 16.37
CA GLU A 163 -11.16 -13.65 15.99
C GLU A 163 -10.28 -14.26 14.87
N LEU A 164 -9.98 -13.47 13.84
CA LEU A 164 -9.10 -13.91 12.74
C LEU A 164 -7.69 -14.18 13.24
N LEU A 165 -7.13 -13.30 14.07
CA LEU A 165 -5.80 -13.44 14.62
C LEU A 165 -5.68 -14.65 15.56
N ASP A 166 -6.66 -14.88 16.42
CA ASP A 166 -6.70 -16.02 17.34
C ASP A 166 -6.78 -17.36 16.59
N ARG A 167 -7.50 -17.37 15.47
CA ARG A 167 -7.68 -18.58 14.67
C ARG A 167 -6.46 -18.96 13.83
N TYR A 168 -5.77 -17.96 13.23
CA TYR A 168 -4.74 -18.22 12.22
C TYR A 168 -3.34 -17.82 12.66
N GLY A 169 -3.21 -17.03 13.73
CA GLY A 169 -1.93 -16.54 14.25
C GLY A 169 -1.39 -15.28 13.54
N PRO A 170 -0.39 -14.62 14.16
CA PRO A 170 0.14 -13.34 13.70
C PRO A 170 1.01 -13.44 12.43
N GLU A 171 1.48 -14.62 12.08
CA GLU A 171 2.23 -14.82 10.84
C GLU A 171 1.31 -14.94 9.61
N LYS A 172 0.04 -15.34 9.84
CA LYS A 172 -0.95 -15.49 8.77
C LYS A 172 -1.84 -14.28 8.61
N ILE A 173 -2.18 -13.58 9.69
CA ILE A 173 -3.09 -12.42 9.67
C ILE A 173 -2.35 -11.18 10.10
N LEU A 174 -2.28 -10.23 9.18
CA LEU A 174 -1.67 -8.90 9.33
C LEU A 174 -2.78 -7.86 9.14
N PHE A 175 -2.56 -6.60 9.54
CA PHE A 175 -3.59 -5.58 9.51
C PHE A 175 -3.12 -4.27 8.91
N LYS A 176 -4.01 -3.61 8.15
CA LYS A 176 -3.86 -2.24 7.67
C LYS A 176 -5.16 -1.47 7.98
N PRO A 177 -5.33 -0.98 9.22
CA PRO A 177 -6.54 -0.30 9.64
C PRO A 177 -6.49 1.19 9.29
N GLU A 178 -7.16 1.59 8.20
CA GLU A 178 -7.23 2.98 7.73
C GLU A 178 -8.56 3.66 8.11
N ALA A 179 -9.31 3.11 9.07
CA ALA A 179 -10.51 3.74 9.61
C ALA A 179 -10.17 5.00 10.40
N SER A 180 -11.02 6.02 10.32
CA SER A 180 -10.90 7.24 11.14
C SER A 180 -11.56 7.08 12.51
N PRO A 181 -10.91 7.58 13.59
CA PRO A 181 -9.60 8.24 13.68
C PRO A 181 -8.45 7.21 13.66
N LEU A 182 -7.45 7.40 12.77
CA LEU A 182 -6.42 6.39 12.53
C LEU A 182 -5.62 6.03 13.80
N GLY A 183 -4.96 6.99 14.43
CA GLY A 183 -4.08 6.72 15.58
C GLY A 183 -4.78 6.00 16.74
N PRO A 184 -5.95 6.47 17.24
CA PRO A 184 -6.73 5.74 18.25
C PRO A 184 -7.10 4.32 17.84
N ASN A 185 -7.47 4.08 16.57
CA ASN A 185 -7.80 2.74 16.06
C ASN A 185 -6.59 1.82 16.02
N LEU A 186 -5.38 2.32 15.66
CA LEU A 186 -4.14 1.56 15.76
C LEU A 186 -3.89 1.07 17.19
N SER A 187 -4.01 1.98 18.18
CA SER A 187 -3.83 1.63 19.60
C SER A 187 -4.89 0.64 20.07
N ALA A 188 -6.15 0.86 19.71
CA ALA A 188 -7.25 -0.01 20.11
C ALA A 188 -7.08 -1.43 19.55
N LEU A 189 -6.66 -1.58 18.29
CA LEU A 189 -6.38 -2.90 17.68
C LEU A 189 -5.17 -3.57 18.35
N ARG A 190 -4.06 -2.83 18.57
CA ARG A 190 -2.89 -3.35 19.29
C ARG A 190 -3.30 -3.88 20.68
N ASP A 191 -4.05 -3.08 21.44
CA ASP A 191 -4.43 -3.42 22.81
C ASP A 191 -5.44 -4.59 22.84
N ALA A 192 -6.44 -4.61 21.93
CA ALA A 192 -7.39 -5.69 21.80
C ALA A 192 -6.73 -7.03 21.43
N THR A 193 -5.62 -7.01 20.74
CA THR A 193 -4.84 -8.19 20.34
C THR A 193 -3.72 -8.54 21.33
N GLY A 194 -3.58 -7.82 22.44
CA GLY A 194 -2.50 -8.00 23.42
C GLY A 194 -1.11 -7.78 22.81
N GLY A 195 -0.99 -6.88 21.84
CA GLY A 195 0.28 -6.57 21.16
C GLY A 195 0.72 -7.61 20.11
N ARG A 196 -0.11 -8.61 19.80
CA ARG A 196 0.23 -9.68 18.83
C ARG A 196 0.03 -9.27 17.36
N ALA A 197 -0.77 -8.24 17.11
CA ALA A 197 -1.08 -7.81 15.75
C ALA A 197 0.14 -7.16 15.09
N THR A 198 0.47 -7.60 13.88
CA THR A 198 1.37 -6.89 12.97
C THR A 198 0.55 -5.86 12.20
N ILE A 199 0.83 -4.57 12.41
CA ILE A 199 0.01 -3.47 11.93
C ILE A 199 0.82 -2.59 10.96
N PHE A 200 0.22 -2.24 9.83
CA PHE A 200 0.76 -1.30 8.84
C PHE A 200 -0.08 -0.02 8.80
N GLU A 201 0.58 1.09 8.61
CA GLU A 201 -0.03 2.39 8.37
C GLU A 201 -0.22 2.62 6.87
N GLY A 202 -1.25 3.35 6.45
CA GLY A 202 -1.59 3.56 5.03
C GLY A 202 -2.10 4.97 4.72
N SER A 203 -1.76 5.99 5.53
CA SER A 203 -2.27 7.36 5.35
C SER A 203 -1.48 8.20 4.34
N GLY A 204 -0.61 7.60 3.52
CA GLY A 204 0.27 8.33 2.60
C GLY A 204 1.39 9.10 3.30
N GLY A 205 1.57 8.89 4.62
CA GLY A 205 2.59 9.53 5.43
C GLY A 205 2.10 10.71 6.30
N ILE A 206 0.86 11.20 6.09
CA ILE A 206 0.32 12.34 6.88
C ILE A 206 0.28 12.06 8.38
N LEU A 207 0.04 10.81 8.79
CA LEU A 207 -0.01 10.39 10.19
C LEU A 207 1.11 9.42 10.58
N LEU A 208 2.14 9.27 9.73
CA LEU A 208 3.20 8.28 9.92
C LEU A 208 3.97 8.46 11.22
N VAL A 209 4.26 9.70 11.64
CA VAL A 209 4.97 10.00 12.89
C VAL A 209 4.19 9.49 14.12
N ASP A 210 2.88 9.80 14.19
CA ASP A 210 2.01 9.32 15.27
C ASP A 210 1.87 7.79 15.23
N ALA A 211 1.66 7.21 14.05
CA ALA A 211 1.53 5.78 13.86
C ALA A 211 2.81 5.01 14.25
N TYR A 212 3.99 5.51 13.86
CA TYR A 212 5.28 4.92 14.22
C TYR A 212 5.46 4.83 15.75
N ARG A 213 5.14 5.90 16.47
CA ARG A 213 5.21 5.95 17.93
C ARG A 213 4.22 5.02 18.64
N ARG A 214 3.20 4.55 17.93
CA ARG A 214 2.25 3.54 18.41
C ARG A 214 2.73 2.10 18.16
N GLY A 215 3.87 1.89 17.49
CA GLY A 215 4.51 0.59 17.31
C GLY A 215 4.01 -0.19 16.10
N ILE A 216 3.84 0.48 14.95
CA ILE A 216 3.56 -0.20 13.68
C ILE A 216 4.76 -0.96 13.14
N ALA A 217 4.52 -2.01 12.35
CA ALA A 217 5.56 -2.82 11.71
C ALA A 217 6.07 -2.20 10.39
N GLY A 218 5.29 -1.31 9.80
CA GLY A 218 5.64 -0.67 8.53
C GLY A 218 4.56 0.30 8.04
N THR A 219 4.82 0.91 6.89
CA THR A 219 3.91 1.82 6.21
C THR A 219 3.73 1.43 4.75
N MET A 220 2.53 1.65 4.20
CA MET A 220 2.15 1.34 2.82
C MET A 220 1.67 2.61 2.10
N PRO A 221 2.59 3.56 1.80
CA PRO A 221 2.27 4.83 1.14
C PRO A 221 2.07 4.67 -0.37
N GLY A 222 1.66 5.76 -1.06
CA GLY A 222 1.85 5.90 -2.52
C GLY A 222 3.33 6.01 -2.90
N VAL A 223 3.63 5.93 -4.19
CA VAL A 223 5.01 6.03 -4.70
C VAL A 223 5.44 7.47 -4.89
N ASP A 224 4.52 8.39 -5.07
CA ASP A 224 4.77 9.81 -5.40
C ASP A 224 5.70 10.55 -4.43
N LEU A 225 5.63 10.24 -3.11
CA LEU A 225 6.46 10.83 -2.05
C LEU A 225 7.39 9.80 -1.38
N LEU A 226 7.69 8.69 -2.06
CA LEU A 226 8.34 7.53 -1.45
C LEU A 226 9.74 7.84 -0.89
N ASP A 227 10.55 8.62 -1.58
CA ASP A 227 11.87 9.06 -1.10
C ASP A 227 11.77 9.81 0.23
N GLY A 228 10.77 10.70 0.35
CA GLY A 228 10.44 11.39 1.59
C GLY A 228 9.98 10.44 2.70
N VAL A 229 9.11 9.48 2.37
CA VAL A 229 8.61 8.50 3.36
C VAL A 229 9.74 7.57 3.83
N VAL A 230 10.62 7.12 2.93
CA VAL A 230 11.81 6.32 3.31
C VAL A 230 12.76 7.13 4.19
N ALA A 231 13.02 8.41 3.85
CA ALA A 231 13.83 9.29 4.67
C ALA A 231 13.20 9.53 6.05
N LEU A 232 11.88 9.77 6.10
CA LEU A 232 11.13 9.92 7.35
C LEU A 232 11.19 8.65 8.21
N TRP A 233 11.01 7.47 7.60
CA TRP A 233 11.12 6.18 8.31
C TRP A 233 12.50 5.99 8.92
N ARG A 234 13.55 6.36 8.20
CA ARG A 234 14.94 6.32 8.71
C ARG A 234 15.16 7.31 9.85
N ALA A 235 14.65 8.54 9.74
CA ALA A 235 14.75 9.56 10.80
C ALA A 235 14.05 9.09 12.08
N LEU A 236 12.83 8.55 11.96
CA LEU A 236 12.08 7.97 13.07
C LEU A 236 12.84 6.80 13.72
N SER A 237 13.42 5.92 12.92
CA SER A 237 14.18 4.76 13.41
C SER A 237 15.48 5.17 14.10
N ALA A 238 16.08 6.29 13.69
CA ALA A 238 17.28 6.87 14.31
C ALA A 238 16.95 7.75 15.55
N GLY A 239 15.66 8.05 15.79
CA GLY A 239 15.26 8.98 16.86
C GLY A 239 15.64 10.44 16.56
N ASP A 240 15.81 10.80 15.29
CA ASP A 240 16.14 12.17 14.86
C ASP A 240 14.85 13.00 14.74
N GLU A 241 14.51 13.69 15.83
CA GLU A 241 13.29 14.52 15.90
C GLU A 241 13.34 15.72 14.94
N GLU A 242 14.51 16.32 14.70
CA GLU A 242 14.64 17.47 13.82
C GLU A 242 14.37 17.08 12.36
N ALA A 243 15.05 16.04 11.88
CA ALA A 243 14.80 15.49 10.55
C ALA A 243 13.37 14.95 10.41
N THR A 244 12.83 14.30 11.46
CA THR A 244 11.46 13.78 11.47
C THR A 244 10.46 14.88 11.16
N TYR A 245 10.51 16.02 11.83
CA TYR A 245 9.55 17.09 11.57
C TYR A 245 9.86 17.91 10.33
N ALA A 246 11.15 18.10 9.98
CA ALA A 246 11.52 18.76 8.74
C ALA A 246 10.93 18.02 7.51
N ILE A 247 10.93 16.68 7.52
CA ILE A 247 10.45 15.85 6.41
C ILE A 247 8.93 15.63 6.49
N SER A 248 8.38 15.36 7.68
CA SER A 248 6.95 15.02 7.81
C SER A 248 6.01 16.18 7.53
N LEU A 249 6.41 17.43 7.80
CA LEU A 249 5.54 18.59 7.57
C LEU A 249 5.19 18.81 6.09
N PRO A 250 6.16 18.88 5.14
CA PRO A 250 5.82 19.00 3.73
C PRO A 250 5.07 17.77 3.19
N ILE A 251 5.38 16.54 3.63
CA ILE A 251 4.60 15.34 3.28
C ILE A 251 3.14 15.54 3.72
N SER A 252 2.92 15.93 4.98
CA SER A 252 1.57 16.11 5.52
C SER A 252 0.79 17.18 4.77
N ALA A 253 1.43 18.27 4.37
CA ALA A 253 0.80 19.34 3.59
C ALA A 253 0.39 18.87 2.18
N ILE A 254 1.25 18.11 1.49
CA ILE A 254 0.92 17.54 0.17
C ILE A 254 -0.24 16.54 0.29
N VAL A 255 -0.18 15.62 1.26
CA VAL A 255 -1.25 14.62 1.47
C VAL A 255 -2.57 15.29 1.83
N ALA A 256 -2.56 16.40 2.58
CA ALA A 256 -3.77 17.17 2.86
C ALA A 256 -4.41 17.74 1.57
N LEU A 257 -3.61 18.14 0.57
CA LEU A 257 -4.11 18.52 -0.76
C LEU A 257 -4.67 17.32 -1.53
N GLN A 258 -4.01 16.15 -1.44
CA GLN A 258 -4.50 14.90 -2.05
C GLN A 258 -5.88 14.50 -1.51
N MET A 259 -6.12 14.69 -0.22
CA MET A 259 -7.36 14.30 0.46
C MET A 259 -8.59 15.11 0.04
N GLN A 260 -8.45 16.29 -0.58
CA GLN A 260 -9.55 17.21 -0.89
C GLN A 260 -10.66 16.59 -1.74
N ALA A 261 -10.33 15.63 -2.61
CA ALA A 261 -11.27 14.95 -3.49
C ALA A 261 -11.27 13.42 -3.30
N GLY A 262 -11.00 12.95 -2.08
CA GLY A 262 -10.95 11.53 -1.77
C GLY A 262 -9.96 10.78 -2.68
N LEU A 263 -10.31 9.57 -3.12
CA LEU A 263 -9.43 8.75 -3.96
C LEU A 263 -9.03 9.44 -5.27
N ASP A 264 -9.93 10.21 -5.89
CA ASP A 264 -9.60 10.93 -7.14
C ASP A 264 -8.59 12.06 -6.92
N GLY A 265 -8.58 12.68 -5.73
CA GLY A 265 -7.58 13.67 -5.36
C GLY A 265 -6.20 13.05 -5.19
N PHE A 266 -6.12 11.91 -4.49
CA PHE A 266 -4.90 11.12 -4.41
C PHE A 266 -4.38 10.77 -5.81
N LEU A 267 -5.17 10.08 -6.61
CA LEU A 267 -4.77 9.64 -7.96
C LEU A 267 -4.32 10.79 -8.87
N ALA A 268 -4.96 11.96 -8.78
CA ALA A 268 -4.62 13.10 -9.63
C ALA A 268 -3.27 13.70 -9.24
N ILE A 269 -3.04 13.95 -7.96
CA ILE A 269 -1.82 14.61 -7.47
C ILE A 269 -0.64 13.62 -7.48
N GLU A 270 -0.86 12.37 -7.07
CA GLU A 270 0.18 11.34 -7.09
C GLU A 270 0.71 11.11 -8.51
N LYS A 271 -0.17 10.92 -9.50
CA LYS A 271 0.27 10.78 -10.90
C LYS A 271 0.90 12.03 -11.49
N TYR A 272 0.42 13.22 -11.09
CA TYR A 272 1.08 14.48 -11.44
C TYR A 272 2.54 14.51 -10.95
N LEU A 273 2.77 14.12 -9.70
CA LEU A 273 4.11 14.05 -9.12
C LEU A 273 4.98 12.96 -9.78
N LEU A 274 4.40 11.81 -10.13
CA LEU A 274 5.14 10.76 -10.84
C LEU A 274 5.58 11.21 -12.24
N VAL A 275 4.77 12.00 -12.95
CA VAL A 275 5.17 12.65 -14.20
C VAL A 275 6.26 13.70 -13.95
N LYS A 276 6.12 14.54 -12.92
CA LYS A 276 7.12 15.55 -12.54
C LYS A 276 8.47 14.90 -12.19
N ARG A 277 8.46 13.72 -11.58
CA ARG A 277 9.67 12.90 -11.30
C ARG A 277 10.26 12.26 -12.56
N GLY A 278 9.57 12.28 -13.68
CA GLY A 278 9.97 11.60 -14.91
C GLY A 278 9.77 10.08 -14.87
N LEU A 279 9.04 9.56 -13.88
CA LEU A 279 8.73 8.13 -13.76
C LEU A 279 7.64 7.70 -14.74
N PHE A 280 6.66 8.56 -14.97
CA PHE A 280 5.57 8.35 -15.92
C PHE A 280 5.62 9.37 -17.05
N ARG A 281 5.26 8.94 -18.26
CA ARG A 281 5.09 9.80 -19.43
C ARG A 281 3.74 10.52 -19.44
N SER A 282 2.76 10.05 -18.65
CA SER A 282 1.40 10.57 -18.60
C SER A 282 0.78 10.41 -17.22
N ALA A 283 0.04 11.43 -16.78
CA ALA A 283 -0.79 11.37 -15.56
C ALA A 283 -2.19 10.76 -15.83
N ARG A 284 -2.36 10.00 -16.93
CA ARG A 284 -3.64 9.38 -17.30
C ARG A 284 -4.15 8.47 -16.18
N ARG A 285 -5.44 8.59 -15.90
CA ARG A 285 -6.20 7.71 -15.00
C ARG A 285 -7.30 7.02 -15.80
N ARG A 286 -7.74 5.85 -15.39
CA ARG A 286 -8.90 5.22 -16.00
C ARG A 286 -10.17 5.94 -15.64
N GLU A 287 -11.02 6.15 -16.63
CA GLU A 287 -12.34 6.76 -16.45
C GLU A 287 -13.34 5.79 -15.75
N PRO A 288 -14.34 6.33 -15.06
CA PRO A 288 -14.63 7.76 -14.91
C PRO A 288 -13.75 8.44 -13.86
N VAL A 289 -13.40 9.70 -14.07
CA VAL A 289 -12.66 10.55 -13.12
C VAL A 289 -13.61 11.61 -12.54
N GLY A 290 -13.66 11.68 -11.22
CA GLY A 290 -14.56 12.60 -10.52
C GLY A 290 -13.96 13.98 -10.24
N TRP A 291 -12.61 14.10 -10.29
CA TRP A 291 -11.90 15.36 -10.01
C TRP A 291 -10.63 15.45 -10.85
N SER A 292 -10.25 16.68 -11.21
CA SER A 292 -9.00 16.98 -11.92
C SER A 292 -8.21 18.06 -11.20
N LEU A 293 -6.89 17.89 -11.16
CA LEU A 293 -5.98 18.85 -10.57
C LEU A 293 -6.02 20.17 -11.37
N ASP A 294 -6.28 21.27 -10.67
CA ASP A 294 -6.23 22.64 -11.21
C ASP A 294 -4.83 23.24 -11.06
N ASP A 295 -4.59 24.30 -11.84
CA ASP A 295 -3.27 24.96 -11.89
C ASP A 295 -2.86 25.61 -10.56
N GLU A 296 -3.81 26.02 -9.73
CA GLU A 296 -3.52 26.67 -8.44
C GLU A 296 -3.05 25.64 -7.42
N THR A 297 -3.76 24.52 -7.34
CA THR A 297 -3.38 23.37 -6.52
C THR A 297 -2.04 22.79 -7.00
N ALA A 298 -1.84 22.64 -8.31
CA ALA A 298 -0.58 22.14 -8.87
C ALA A 298 0.61 23.02 -8.45
N ARG A 299 0.48 24.35 -8.53
CA ARG A 299 1.55 25.26 -8.08
C ARG A 299 1.84 25.15 -6.58
N GLU A 300 0.84 24.89 -5.74
CA GLU A 300 1.08 24.69 -4.31
C GLU A 300 1.74 23.33 -4.04
N VAL A 301 1.29 22.27 -4.72
CA VAL A 301 1.96 20.97 -4.68
C VAL A 301 3.43 21.10 -5.09
N ASP A 302 3.74 21.84 -6.13
CA ASP A 302 5.13 22.07 -6.58
C ASP A 302 5.98 22.74 -5.50
N ARG A 303 5.47 23.81 -4.86
CA ARG A 303 6.19 24.48 -3.77
C ARG A 303 6.48 23.56 -2.57
N LEU A 304 5.49 22.74 -2.19
CA LEU A 304 5.65 21.80 -1.09
C LEU A 304 6.58 20.64 -1.45
N PHE A 305 6.55 20.20 -2.71
CA PHE A 305 7.43 19.17 -3.21
C PHE A 305 8.90 19.61 -3.24
N ASP A 306 9.17 20.88 -3.65
CA ASP A 306 10.50 21.45 -3.58
C ASP A 306 11.00 21.55 -2.12
N ARG A 307 10.13 21.92 -1.17
CA ARG A 307 10.45 21.92 0.26
C ARG A 307 10.77 20.53 0.80
N LEU A 308 10.04 19.51 0.34
CA LEU A 308 10.35 18.13 0.71
C LEU A 308 11.72 17.71 0.18
N ALA A 309 12.03 18.04 -1.07
CA ALA A 309 13.33 17.75 -1.66
C ALA A 309 14.49 18.44 -0.88
N GLU A 310 14.31 19.69 -0.47
CA GLU A 310 15.27 20.41 0.38
C GLU A 310 15.45 19.70 1.75
N ALA A 311 14.35 19.26 2.38
CA ALA A 311 14.39 18.59 3.68
C ALA A 311 15.13 17.24 3.62
N ILE A 312 14.92 16.47 2.53
CA ILE A 312 15.62 15.19 2.32
C ILE A 312 17.11 15.39 2.04
N ALA A 313 17.47 16.44 1.28
CA ALA A 313 18.86 16.72 0.90
C ALA A 313 19.72 17.26 2.07
N THR A 314 19.10 17.74 3.14
CA THR A 314 19.82 18.30 4.29
C THR A 314 20.44 17.15 5.11
N PRO A 315 21.78 17.05 5.22
CA PRO A 315 22.40 16.01 6.01
C PRO A 315 21.96 16.12 7.47
N CYS A 316 21.63 15.00 8.08
CA CYS A 316 21.39 14.88 9.51
C CYS A 316 22.59 15.47 10.25
N ALA A 317 22.40 16.55 11.03
CA ALA A 317 23.46 17.08 11.84
C ALA A 317 23.86 16.02 12.88
N THR A 318 24.98 15.36 12.67
CA THR A 318 25.58 14.50 13.69
C THR A 318 25.89 15.37 14.91
N ARG A 319 25.02 15.30 15.93
CA ARG A 319 25.37 15.88 17.24
C ARG A 319 26.55 15.05 17.78
N SER A 320 27.72 15.69 17.77
CA SER A 320 28.91 15.24 18.48
C SER A 320 28.70 15.24 19.99
#